data_7d7340f58c04e62a1558926798d8dc25
#
_entry.id   7d7340f58c04e62a1558926798d8dc25
#
_cell.length_a   1.000
_cell.length_b   1.000
_cell.length_c   1.000
_cell.angle_alpha   90.00
_cell.angle_beta   90.00
_cell.angle_gamma   90.00
#
_symmetry.space_group_name_H-M   'P 1'
#
loop_
_entity.id
_entity.type
_entity.pdbx_description
1 polymer ?
#
loop_
_entity_poly.entity_id
_entity_poly.type
_entity_poly.pdbx_seq_one_letter_code
_entity_poly.pdbx_strand_id
1 'polypeptide(L)'
;MEIELNRFTPAEQATFRLRALYEQAGYRKYRASRFEEYALYQEYQRFLPDAQVITFTDLDGKLRAIKPDVTLSIAKTAQPAAGECKRFYYNEEVCRPSRESHTFQTIHQMGLESMGAVDADEQAAVVRLALQSLAALDVPTVLEISHMGYLTGLLDALHVPAEARAKLLDFLRAKNAHELRTAALAAGPVVSMAKIRMQAPPASFLPILFPPERKSAVPPRRGIRFAL
;
A
#
# COMPACT_ATOMS: atom_id res chain seq x y z
N MET A 1 3.22 -0.63 -37.99
CA MET A 1 2.21 -1.59 -37.53
C MET A 1 1.61 -1.00 -36.25
N GLU A 2 0.43 -0.42 -36.35
CA GLU A 2 -0.29 0.12 -35.21
C GLU A 2 -0.94 -1.05 -34.48
N ILE A 3 -0.64 -1.19 -33.20
CA ILE A 3 -1.24 -2.26 -32.38
C ILE A 3 -2.63 -1.79 -31.96
N GLU A 4 -3.67 -2.46 -32.46
CA GLU A 4 -5.06 -2.20 -32.07
C GLU A 4 -5.31 -2.68 -30.63
N LEU A 5 -5.29 -1.75 -29.68
CA LEU A 5 -5.51 -2.04 -28.26
C LEU A 5 -6.87 -2.71 -27.96
N ASN A 6 -7.86 -2.55 -28.83
CA ASN A 6 -9.17 -3.17 -28.70
C ASN A 6 -9.18 -4.72 -28.80
N ARG A 7 -8.08 -5.31 -29.29
CA ARG A 7 -7.89 -6.78 -29.34
C ARG A 7 -7.41 -7.40 -28.03
N PHE A 8 -7.02 -6.55 -27.07
CA PHE A 8 -6.54 -6.99 -25.78
C PHE A 8 -7.64 -6.98 -24.72
N THR A 9 -7.52 -7.86 -23.74
CA THR A 9 -8.41 -7.85 -22.56
C THR A 9 -8.31 -6.54 -21.81
N PRO A 10 -9.33 -6.12 -21.06
CA PRO A 10 -9.25 -4.90 -20.25
C PRO A 10 -8.03 -4.85 -19.31
N ALA A 11 -7.62 -6.01 -18.76
CA ALA A 11 -6.44 -6.09 -17.89
C ALA A 11 -5.13 -5.84 -18.65
N GLU A 12 -5.01 -6.36 -19.87
CA GLU A 12 -3.85 -6.10 -20.73
C GLU A 12 -3.79 -4.65 -21.17
N GLN A 13 -4.93 -4.08 -21.58
CA GLN A 13 -5.03 -2.66 -21.94
C GLN A 13 -4.61 -1.76 -20.76
N ALA A 14 -5.12 -2.07 -19.55
CA ALA A 14 -4.72 -1.36 -18.33
C ALA A 14 -3.21 -1.46 -18.10
N THR A 15 -2.64 -2.65 -18.26
CA THR A 15 -1.19 -2.88 -18.12
C THR A 15 -0.38 -2.02 -19.09
N PHE A 16 -0.78 -1.93 -20.37
CA PHE A 16 -0.08 -1.11 -21.35
C PHE A 16 -0.18 0.38 -21.04
N ARG A 17 -1.37 0.86 -20.64
CA ARG A 17 -1.58 2.27 -20.26
C ARG A 17 -0.75 2.65 -19.04
N LEU A 18 -0.76 1.83 -18.00
CA LEU A 18 0.01 2.08 -16.77
C LEU A 18 1.52 2.02 -17.04
N ARG A 19 1.97 1.07 -17.86
CA ARG A 19 3.36 1.00 -18.26
C ARG A 19 3.83 2.28 -18.95
N ALA A 20 3.09 2.75 -19.96
CA ALA A 20 3.41 3.98 -20.67
C ALA A 20 3.46 5.19 -19.72
N LEU A 21 2.49 5.29 -18.80
CA LEU A 21 2.42 6.33 -17.77
C LEU A 21 3.66 6.32 -16.87
N TYR A 22 4.09 5.16 -16.39
CA TYR A 22 5.24 5.03 -15.49
C TYR A 22 6.57 5.30 -16.20
N GLU A 23 6.73 4.80 -17.43
CA GLU A 23 7.93 5.07 -18.26
C GLU A 23 8.05 6.56 -18.59
N GLN A 24 6.95 7.25 -18.92
CA GLN A 24 6.91 8.69 -19.13
C GLN A 24 7.25 9.49 -17.86
N ALA A 25 6.88 8.99 -16.69
CA ALA A 25 7.24 9.58 -15.40
C ALA A 25 8.68 9.26 -14.95
N GLY A 26 9.49 8.59 -15.80
CA GLY A 26 10.89 8.30 -15.52
C GLY A 26 11.15 7.04 -14.69
N TYR A 27 10.13 6.20 -14.49
CA TYR A 27 10.29 4.92 -13.81
C TYR A 27 10.87 3.86 -14.74
N ARG A 28 11.80 3.07 -14.21
CA ARG A 28 12.43 1.96 -14.95
C ARG A 28 11.77 0.65 -14.59
N LYS A 29 11.59 -0.24 -15.58
CA LYS A 29 11.02 -1.55 -15.33
C LYS A 29 11.96 -2.39 -14.47
N TYR A 30 11.47 -2.86 -13.34
CA TYR A 30 12.10 -3.87 -12.51
C TYR A 30 11.53 -5.24 -12.86
N ARG A 31 12.39 -6.25 -12.91
CA ARG A 31 12.04 -7.66 -13.04
C ARG A 31 12.50 -8.39 -11.80
N ALA A 32 11.55 -8.86 -11.01
CA ALA A 32 11.85 -9.63 -9.82
C ALA A 32 12.11 -11.11 -10.18
N SER A 33 13.03 -11.75 -9.46
CA SER A 33 13.10 -13.21 -9.49
C SER A 33 11.78 -13.81 -8.97
N ARG A 34 11.39 -14.95 -9.48
CA ARG A 34 10.24 -15.70 -8.95
C ARG A 34 10.58 -16.32 -7.58
N PHE A 35 11.83 -16.69 -7.40
CA PHE A 35 12.36 -17.33 -6.21
C PHE A 35 13.43 -16.45 -5.57
N GLU A 36 13.32 -16.28 -4.25
CA GLU A 36 14.28 -15.53 -3.43
C GLU A 36 14.85 -16.44 -2.34
N GLU A 37 15.99 -16.09 -1.78
CA GLU A 37 16.48 -16.77 -0.59
C GLU A 37 15.55 -16.52 0.59
N TYR A 38 15.12 -17.58 1.28
CA TYR A 38 14.19 -17.44 2.42
C TYR A 38 14.75 -16.57 3.55
N ALA A 39 16.08 -16.55 3.71
CA ALA A 39 16.76 -15.69 4.68
C ALA A 39 16.39 -14.21 4.54
N LEU A 40 16.11 -13.73 3.32
CA LEU A 40 15.64 -12.36 3.07
C LEU A 40 14.35 -12.07 3.86
N TYR A 41 13.39 -12.97 3.83
CA TYR A 41 12.11 -12.80 4.52
C TYR A 41 12.23 -12.98 6.02
N GLN A 42 13.15 -13.83 6.49
CA GLN A 42 13.46 -13.97 7.91
C GLN A 42 14.07 -12.70 8.51
N GLU A 43 15.00 -12.06 7.78
CA GLU A 43 15.62 -10.81 8.20
C GLU A 43 14.61 -9.66 8.31
N TYR A 44 13.62 -9.61 7.40
CA TYR A 44 12.65 -8.53 7.29
C TYR A 44 11.23 -8.92 7.73
N GLN A 45 11.07 -9.82 8.69
CA GLN A 45 9.76 -10.27 9.20
C GLN A 45 8.85 -9.14 9.67
N ARG A 46 9.42 -8.02 10.16
CA ARG A 46 8.65 -6.85 10.57
C ARG A 46 7.97 -6.13 9.40
N PHE A 47 8.52 -6.27 8.21
CA PHE A 47 7.97 -5.69 6.99
C PHE A 47 6.79 -6.53 6.46
N LEU A 48 6.82 -7.83 6.69
CA LEU A 48 5.78 -8.79 6.27
C LEU A 48 5.30 -9.63 7.47
N PRO A 49 4.75 -9.03 8.54
CA PRO A 49 4.50 -9.71 9.81
C PRO A 49 3.48 -10.86 9.71
N ASP A 50 2.58 -10.81 8.75
CA ASP A 50 1.52 -11.82 8.54
C ASP A 50 1.76 -12.66 7.27
N ALA A 51 2.91 -12.54 6.65
CA ALA A 51 3.21 -13.23 5.41
C ALA A 51 3.59 -14.68 5.68
N GLN A 52 2.66 -15.58 5.46
CA GLN A 52 3.01 -16.98 5.23
C GLN A 52 3.68 -17.06 3.85
N VAL A 53 4.90 -17.60 3.81
CA VAL A 53 5.71 -17.69 2.61
C VAL A 53 5.81 -19.16 2.19
N ILE A 54 5.59 -19.45 0.92
CA ILE A 54 5.81 -20.79 0.40
C ILE A 54 7.33 -20.99 0.27
N THR A 55 7.84 -21.99 0.96
CA THR A 55 9.27 -22.35 0.91
C THR A 55 9.49 -23.70 0.27
N PHE A 56 10.65 -23.88 -0.34
CA PHE A 56 11.08 -25.14 -0.94
C PHE A 56 12.62 -25.22 -0.91
N THR A 57 13.16 -26.43 -0.99
CA THR A 57 14.59 -26.64 -1.16
C THR A 57 14.92 -26.67 -2.64
N ASP A 58 15.81 -25.79 -3.08
CA ASP A 58 16.30 -25.72 -4.45
C ASP A 58 17.32 -26.84 -4.74
N LEU A 59 17.68 -27.03 -6.00
CA LEU A 59 18.62 -28.07 -6.46
C LEU A 59 20.03 -27.89 -5.88
N ASP A 60 20.40 -26.69 -5.45
CA ASP A 60 21.66 -26.37 -4.74
C ASP A 60 21.59 -26.63 -3.23
N GLY A 61 20.49 -27.19 -2.73
CA GLY A 61 20.25 -27.47 -1.31
C GLY A 61 19.84 -26.25 -0.47
N LYS A 62 19.73 -25.07 -1.05
CA LYS A 62 19.34 -23.86 -0.33
C LYS A 62 17.82 -23.75 -0.17
N LEU A 63 17.40 -23.21 0.97
CA LEU A 63 16.01 -22.89 1.22
C LEU A 63 15.61 -21.61 0.48
N ARG A 64 14.70 -21.76 -0.47
CA ARG A 64 14.13 -20.69 -1.27
C ARG A 64 12.69 -20.42 -0.88
N ALA A 65 12.21 -19.27 -1.30
CA ALA A 65 10.82 -18.85 -1.13
C ALA A 65 10.24 -18.35 -2.44
N ILE A 66 8.95 -18.64 -2.66
CA ILE A 66 8.20 -17.98 -3.72
C ILE A 66 7.87 -16.57 -3.23
N LYS A 67 8.21 -15.54 -4.01
CA LYS A 67 8.07 -14.14 -3.58
C LYS A 67 6.62 -13.79 -3.18
N PRO A 68 6.39 -13.33 -1.95
CA PRO A 68 5.10 -12.81 -1.51
C PRO A 68 4.95 -11.31 -1.80
N ASP A 69 6.06 -10.63 -2.14
CA ASP A 69 6.16 -9.18 -2.32
C ASP A 69 7.28 -8.81 -3.28
N VAL A 70 7.18 -7.67 -3.96
CA VAL A 70 8.18 -7.17 -4.91
C VAL A 70 9.01 -6.05 -4.29
N THR A 71 8.45 -5.26 -3.39
CA THR A 71 9.11 -4.11 -2.76
C THR A 71 10.43 -4.52 -2.06
N LEU A 72 10.40 -5.65 -1.34
CA LEU A 72 11.57 -6.16 -0.64
C LEU A 72 12.69 -6.59 -1.61
N SER A 73 12.33 -7.22 -2.72
CA SER A 73 13.28 -7.57 -3.79
C SER A 73 13.93 -6.33 -4.41
N ILE A 74 13.14 -5.26 -4.62
CA ILE A 74 13.64 -3.98 -5.11
C ILE A 74 14.57 -3.35 -4.08
N ALA A 75 14.16 -3.28 -2.79
CA ALA A 75 14.96 -2.68 -1.73
C ALA A 75 16.34 -3.34 -1.58
N LYS A 76 16.41 -4.67 -1.70
CA LYS A 76 17.67 -5.44 -1.68
C LYS A 76 18.62 -5.04 -2.83
N THR A 77 18.07 -4.76 -4.01
CA THR A 77 18.88 -4.57 -5.23
C THR A 77 19.07 -3.11 -5.63
N ALA A 78 18.19 -2.21 -5.19
CA ALA A 78 18.18 -0.81 -5.62
C ALA A 78 19.47 -0.06 -5.22
N GLN A 79 19.93 -0.21 -3.98
CA GLN A 79 21.15 0.39 -3.43
C GLN A 79 21.42 1.82 -3.96
N PRO A 80 20.51 2.80 -3.68
CA PRO A 80 20.70 4.16 -4.14
C PRO A 80 21.92 4.80 -3.45
N ALA A 81 22.66 5.62 -4.18
CA ALA A 81 23.72 6.43 -3.60
C ALA A 81 23.14 7.53 -2.68
N ALA A 82 24.00 8.13 -1.84
CA ALA A 82 23.58 9.24 -0.99
C ALA A 82 23.02 10.38 -1.84
N GLY A 83 21.79 10.82 -1.54
CA GLY A 83 21.09 11.85 -2.30
C GLY A 83 20.43 11.39 -3.60
N GLU A 84 20.58 10.12 -3.99
CA GLU A 84 19.95 9.57 -5.19
C GLU A 84 18.54 9.04 -4.88
N CYS A 85 17.59 9.29 -5.76
CA CYS A 85 16.29 8.64 -5.79
C CYS A 85 16.18 7.74 -7.02
N LYS A 86 16.03 6.43 -6.83
CA LYS A 86 15.81 5.45 -7.88
C LYS A 86 14.33 5.12 -7.99
N ARG A 87 13.81 5.15 -9.22
CA ARG A 87 12.40 4.94 -9.52
C ARG A 87 12.23 3.67 -10.32
N PHE A 88 11.41 2.74 -9.80
CA PHE A 88 11.10 1.48 -10.44
C PHE A 88 9.60 1.27 -10.56
N TYR A 89 9.17 0.63 -11.65
CA TYR A 89 7.86 0.03 -11.73
C TYR A 89 7.99 -1.45 -12.02
N TYR A 90 7.01 -2.22 -11.58
CA TYR A 90 6.97 -3.65 -11.81
C TYR A 90 5.58 -4.11 -12.24
N ASN A 91 5.55 -5.26 -12.91
CA ASN A 91 4.36 -5.97 -13.31
C ASN A 91 4.66 -7.46 -13.12
N GLU A 92 4.32 -7.99 -11.95
CA GLU A 92 4.79 -9.26 -11.43
C GLU A 92 3.68 -10.07 -10.78
N GLU A 93 3.87 -11.37 -10.72
CA GLU A 93 3.04 -12.26 -9.92
C GLU A 93 3.67 -12.48 -8.56
N VAL A 94 2.84 -12.43 -7.52
CA VAL A 94 3.21 -12.72 -6.13
C VAL A 94 2.27 -13.78 -5.56
N CYS A 95 2.77 -14.62 -4.64
CA CYS A 95 1.98 -15.62 -3.95
C CYS A 95 1.66 -15.15 -2.53
N ARG A 96 0.37 -15.05 -2.20
CA ARG A 96 -0.08 -14.66 -0.86
C ARG A 96 -1.17 -15.59 -0.35
N PRO A 97 -1.21 -15.85 0.98
CA PRO A 97 -2.31 -16.61 1.57
C PRO A 97 -3.61 -15.82 1.46
N SER A 98 -4.67 -16.49 1.06
CA SER A 98 -6.03 -15.95 1.10
C SER A 98 -6.67 -16.31 2.43
N ARG A 99 -7.25 -15.31 3.11
CA ARG A 99 -8.01 -15.53 4.36
C ARG A 99 -9.35 -16.21 4.12
N GLU A 100 -9.91 -16.04 2.91
CA GLU A 100 -11.22 -16.63 2.55
C GLU A 100 -11.09 -18.10 2.17
N SER A 101 -10.13 -18.45 1.32
CA SER A 101 -9.96 -19.83 0.83
C SER A 101 -8.99 -20.66 1.67
N HIS A 102 -8.26 -20.05 2.62
CA HIS A 102 -7.18 -20.69 3.39
C HIS A 102 -6.13 -21.40 2.51
N THR A 103 -5.94 -20.89 1.29
CA THR A 103 -4.97 -21.39 0.31
C THR A 103 -4.08 -20.26 -0.17
N PHE A 104 -2.95 -20.60 -0.76
CA PHE A 104 -2.13 -19.62 -1.47
C PHE A 104 -2.77 -19.27 -2.82
N GLN A 105 -2.76 -17.99 -3.14
CA GLN A 105 -3.24 -17.45 -4.41
C GLN A 105 -2.13 -16.69 -5.12
N THR A 106 -2.07 -16.83 -6.43
CA THR A 106 -1.26 -15.98 -7.29
C THR A 106 -2.01 -14.69 -7.56
N ILE A 107 -1.39 -13.56 -7.22
CA ILE A 107 -1.92 -12.23 -7.44
C ILE A 107 -1.03 -11.53 -8.46
N HIS A 108 -1.65 -11.09 -9.57
CA HIS A 108 -0.98 -10.22 -10.52
C HIS A 108 -0.94 -8.79 -9.97
N GLN A 109 0.26 -8.26 -9.76
CA GLN A 109 0.47 -6.98 -9.12
C GLN A 109 1.30 -6.06 -10.03
N MET A 110 0.78 -4.88 -10.30
CA MET A 110 1.52 -3.80 -10.93
C MET A 110 1.67 -2.65 -9.94
N GLY A 111 2.88 -2.15 -9.78
CA GLY A 111 3.19 -1.11 -8.80
C GLY A 111 4.42 -0.31 -9.18
N LEU A 112 4.70 0.71 -8.38
CA LEU A 112 5.87 1.57 -8.51
C LEU A 112 6.51 1.79 -7.13
N GLU A 113 7.82 2.00 -7.14
CA GLU A 113 8.62 2.20 -5.94
C GLU A 113 9.63 3.32 -6.20
N SER A 114 9.73 4.25 -5.26
CA SER A 114 10.78 5.27 -5.20
C SER A 114 11.67 4.97 -4.01
N MET A 115 12.96 4.75 -4.23
CA MET A 115 13.92 4.29 -3.23
C MET A 115 15.07 5.27 -3.07
N GLY A 116 15.44 5.59 -1.83
CA GLY A 116 16.57 6.46 -1.51
C GLY A 116 16.14 7.83 -0.98
N ALA A 117 16.67 8.90 -1.57
CA ALA A 117 16.33 10.26 -1.17
C ALA A 117 14.93 10.65 -1.69
N VAL A 118 13.90 10.23 -0.95
CA VAL A 118 12.50 10.53 -1.25
C VAL A 118 12.06 11.75 -0.44
N ASP A 119 12.08 12.91 -1.06
CA ASP A 119 11.63 14.19 -0.49
C ASP A 119 10.11 14.41 -0.64
N ALA A 120 9.62 15.55 -0.21
CA ALA A 120 8.20 15.90 -0.28
C ALA A 120 7.71 16.02 -1.73
N ASP A 121 8.56 16.48 -2.65
CA ASP A 121 8.21 16.62 -4.06
C ASP A 121 8.08 15.25 -4.73
N GLU A 122 8.97 14.32 -4.42
CA GLU A 122 8.88 12.93 -4.88
C GLU A 122 7.62 12.24 -4.32
N GLN A 123 7.32 12.40 -3.02
CA GLN A 123 6.08 11.88 -2.43
C GLN A 123 4.84 12.44 -3.13
N ALA A 124 4.81 13.75 -3.39
CA ALA A 124 3.72 14.38 -4.13
C ALA A 124 3.63 13.86 -5.59
N ALA A 125 4.77 13.58 -6.23
CA ALA A 125 4.81 12.99 -7.57
C ALA A 125 4.22 11.58 -7.57
N VAL A 126 4.55 10.74 -6.58
CA VAL A 126 3.97 9.39 -6.41
C VAL A 126 2.45 9.46 -6.23
N VAL A 127 1.95 10.38 -5.40
CA VAL A 127 0.49 10.57 -5.20
C VAL A 127 -0.20 11.00 -6.50
N ARG A 128 0.38 11.95 -7.23
CA ARG A 128 -0.16 12.36 -8.54
C ARG A 128 -0.18 11.20 -9.52
N LEU A 129 0.90 10.42 -9.56
CA LEU A 129 0.98 9.26 -10.46
C LEU A 129 -0.03 8.17 -10.08
N ALA A 130 -0.28 7.98 -8.79
CA ALA A 130 -1.32 7.08 -8.30
C ALA A 130 -2.73 7.53 -8.78
N LEU A 131 -3.05 8.82 -8.68
CA LEU A 131 -4.30 9.37 -9.21
C LEU A 131 -4.42 9.20 -10.72
N GLN A 132 -3.36 9.47 -11.47
CA GLN A 132 -3.32 9.27 -12.92
C GLN A 132 -3.49 7.79 -13.29
N SER A 133 -2.89 6.89 -12.52
CA SER A 133 -3.05 5.44 -12.71
C SER A 133 -4.50 5.00 -12.51
N LEU A 134 -5.16 5.50 -11.48
CA LEU A 134 -6.57 5.21 -11.22
C LEU A 134 -7.47 5.78 -12.33
N ALA A 135 -7.20 6.99 -12.78
CA ALA A 135 -7.95 7.61 -13.89
C ALA A 135 -7.78 6.84 -15.21
N ALA A 136 -6.60 6.24 -15.46
CA ALA A 136 -6.34 5.46 -16.67
C ALA A 136 -7.10 4.12 -16.73
N LEU A 137 -7.69 3.66 -15.62
CA LEU A 137 -8.41 2.37 -15.55
C LEU A 137 -9.87 2.47 -15.97
N ASP A 138 -10.41 3.68 -16.14
CA ASP A 138 -11.81 3.92 -16.54
C ASP A 138 -12.84 3.20 -15.64
N VAL A 139 -12.56 3.16 -14.33
CA VAL A 139 -13.46 2.62 -13.32
C VAL A 139 -13.60 3.59 -12.15
N PRO A 140 -14.77 3.68 -11.50
CA PRO A 140 -14.92 4.50 -10.31
C PRO A 140 -13.93 4.08 -9.22
N THR A 141 -13.05 4.99 -8.84
CA THR A 141 -11.97 4.71 -7.88
C THR A 141 -11.92 5.77 -6.79
N VAL A 142 -11.39 5.38 -5.64
CA VAL A 142 -11.07 6.28 -4.52
C VAL A 142 -9.64 6.02 -4.12
N LEU A 143 -8.82 7.07 -4.05
CA LEU A 143 -7.49 7.00 -3.47
C LEU A 143 -7.58 7.33 -1.99
N GLU A 144 -7.28 6.35 -1.15
CA GLU A 144 -7.14 6.55 0.30
C GLU A 144 -5.66 6.70 0.65
N ILE A 145 -5.32 7.80 1.31
CA ILE A 145 -3.94 8.10 1.74
C ILE A 145 -3.87 8.01 3.25
N SER A 146 -2.90 7.28 3.77
CA SER A 146 -2.61 7.19 5.19
C SER A 146 -1.14 7.55 5.43
N HIS A 147 -0.91 8.43 6.40
CA HIS A 147 0.43 8.88 6.76
C HIS A 147 0.63 8.79 8.28
N MET A 148 1.51 7.89 8.72
CA MET A 148 1.76 7.67 10.16
C MET A 148 2.33 8.90 10.85
N GLY A 149 3.17 9.69 10.20
CA GLY A 149 3.69 10.94 10.74
C GLY A 149 2.60 11.97 11.04
N TYR A 150 1.54 12.04 10.21
CA TYR A 150 0.38 12.88 10.51
C TYR A 150 -0.34 12.41 11.78
N LEU A 151 -0.58 11.10 11.87
CA LEU A 151 -1.27 10.51 13.01
C LEU A 151 -0.46 10.68 14.30
N THR A 152 0.85 10.38 14.28
CA THR A 152 1.71 10.54 15.45
C THR A 152 1.82 12.00 15.85
N GLY A 153 2.01 12.93 14.91
CA GLY A 153 2.02 14.36 15.16
C GLY A 153 0.71 14.88 15.75
N LEU A 154 -0.44 14.34 15.30
CA LEU A 154 -1.73 14.66 15.91
C LEU A 154 -1.80 14.19 17.36
N LEU A 155 -1.38 12.96 17.65
CA LEU A 155 -1.37 12.42 19.01
C LEU A 155 -0.40 13.20 19.94
N ASP A 156 0.71 13.67 19.38
CA ASP A 156 1.67 14.54 20.09
C ASP A 156 1.06 15.90 20.40
N ALA A 157 0.44 16.55 19.44
CA ALA A 157 -0.22 17.85 19.60
C ALA A 157 -1.40 17.78 20.59
N LEU A 158 -2.03 16.64 20.72
CA LEU A 158 -3.09 16.38 21.69
C LEU A 158 -2.58 15.92 23.07
N HIS A 159 -1.25 15.82 23.23
CA HIS A 159 -0.59 15.35 24.46
C HIS A 159 -1.11 14.00 24.96
N VAL A 160 -1.41 13.06 24.04
CA VAL A 160 -1.94 11.76 24.38
C VAL A 160 -0.90 10.93 25.13
N PRO A 161 -1.19 10.42 26.35
CA PRO A 161 -0.26 9.57 27.11
C PRO A 161 0.18 8.32 26.31
N ALA A 162 1.41 7.84 26.55
CA ALA A 162 2.01 6.75 25.81
C ALA A 162 1.15 5.46 25.79
N GLU A 163 0.57 5.09 26.95
CA GLU A 163 -0.29 3.91 27.03
C GLU A 163 -1.60 4.05 26.22
N ALA A 164 -2.22 5.24 26.27
CA ALA A 164 -3.42 5.52 25.50
C ALA A 164 -3.10 5.55 24.00
N ARG A 165 -1.93 6.08 23.61
CA ARG A 165 -1.44 6.12 22.23
C ARG A 165 -1.31 4.71 21.65
N ALA A 166 -0.68 3.77 22.36
CA ALA A 166 -0.54 2.40 21.91
C ALA A 166 -1.91 1.76 21.62
N LYS A 167 -2.86 1.88 22.56
CA LYS A 167 -4.23 1.36 22.40
C LYS A 167 -4.95 1.98 21.20
N LEU A 168 -4.85 3.30 21.01
CA LEU A 168 -5.48 4.01 19.90
C LEU A 168 -4.92 3.53 18.54
N LEU A 169 -3.61 3.33 18.45
CA LEU A 169 -2.96 2.83 17.23
C LEU A 169 -3.38 1.38 16.93
N ASP A 170 -3.51 0.53 17.93
CA ASP A 170 -3.96 -0.85 17.77
C ASP A 170 -5.42 -0.92 17.31
N PHE A 171 -6.31 -0.10 17.87
CA PHE A 171 -7.70 -0.03 17.42
C PHE A 171 -7.83 0.53 16.00
N LEU A 172 -6.97 1.49 15.62
CA LEU A 172 -6.89 1.98 14.24
C LEU A 172 -6.45 0.88 13.27
N ARG A 173 -5.41 0.10 13.62
CA ARG A 173 -4.94 -1.04 12.81
C ARG A 173 -6.02 -2.11 12.66
N ALA A 174 -6.76 -2.39 13.74
CA ALA A 174 -7.86 -3.33 13.75
C ALA A 174 -9.13 -2.81 13.06
N LYS A 175 -9.14 -1.53 12.62
CA LYS A 175 -10.33 -0.82 12.08
C LYS A 175 -11.54 -0.88 13.03
N ASN A 176 -11.29 -0.92 14.33
CA ASN A 176 -12.32 -0.98 15.38
C ASN A 176 -12.72 0.44 15.80
N ALA A 177 -13.66 1.04 15.08
CA ALA A 177 -14.10 2.41 15.29
C ALA A 177 -14.78 2.61 16.66
N HIS A 178 -15.45 1.58 17.19
CA HIS A 178 -16.13 1.66 18.48
C HIS A 178 -15.13 1.78 19.63
N GLU A 179 -14.19 0.86 19.72
CA GLU A 179 -13.14 0.85 20.74
C GLU A 179 -12.21 2.06 20.62
N LEU A 180 -11.89 2.46 19.37
CA LEU A 180 -11.12 3.67 19.12
C LEU A 180 -11.79 4.91 19.72
N ARG A 181 -13.10 5.04 19.52
CA ARG A 181 -13.87 6.16 20.09
C ARG A 181 -13.88 6.12 21.62
N THR A 182 -14.12 4.96 22.21
CA THR A 182 -14.15 4.76 23.67
C THR A 182 -12.79 5.10 24.28
N ALA A 183 -11.69 4.59 23.70
CA ALA A 183 -10.34 4.87 24.17
C ALA A 183 -9.95 6.35 23.99
N ALA A 184 -10.35 7.00 22.90
CA ALA A 184 -10.12 8.42 22.68
C ALA A 184 -10.84 9.30 23.69
N LEU A 185 -12.06 8.96 24.07
CA LEU A 185 -12.81 9.66 25.13
C LEU A 185 -12.17 9.48 26.51
N ALA A 186 -11.68 8.27 26.80
CA ALA A 186 -11.00 7.98 28.06
C ALA A 186 -9.62 8.64 28.19
N ALA A 187 -8.95 8.93 27.07
CA ALA A 187 -7.62 9.58 27.05
C ALA A 187 -7.63 11.06 27.45
N GLY A 188 -8.80 11.67 27.66
CA GLY A 188 -8.96 13.00 28.24
C GLY A 188 -9.75 13.99 27.37
N PRO A 189 -10.14 15.11 27.96
CA PRO A 189 -11.03 16.12 27.33
C PRO A 189 -10.40 16.78 26.08
N VAL A 190 -9.07 16.86 25.97
CA VAL A 190 -8.39 17.45 24.82
C VAL A 190 -8.61 16.60 23.55
N VAL A 191 -8.57 15.28 23.68
CA VAL A 191 -8.85 14.35 22.58
C VAL A 191 -10.32 14.41 22.18
N SER A 192 -11.22 14.61 23.15
CA SER A 192 -12.65 14.84 22.92
C SER A 192 -12.95 16.16 22.23
N MET A 193 -12.23 17.25 22.54
CA MET A 193 -12.39 18.56 21.91
C MET A 193 -11.88 18.60 20.46
N ALA A 194 -10.84 17.82 20.12
CA ALA A 194 -10.39 17.68 18.74
C ALA A 194 -11.50 17.14 17.84
N LYS A 195 -12.39 16.31 18.38
CA LYS A 195 -13.60 15.81 17.71
C LYS A 195 -14.60 16.93 17.38
N ILE A 196 -14.73 17.95 18.22
CA ILE A 196 -15.67 19.06 18.01
C ILE A 196 -15.15 19.98 16.87
N ARG A 197 -13.85 20.18 16.75
CA ARG A 197 -13.24 20.96 15.66
C ARG A 197 -13.19 20.19 14.31
N MET A 198 -13.13 18.88 14.34
CA MET A 198 -13.20 18.04 13.12
C MET A 198 -14.64 17.85 12.61
N GLN A 199 -15.65 18.37 13.29
CA GLN A 199 -17.06 18.28 12.87
C GLN A 199 -17.47 19.26 11.77
N ALA A 200 -16.56 20.04 11.23
CA ALA A 200 -16.87 20.97 10.12
C ALA A 200 -15.77 21.08 9.06
N PRO A 201 -15.38 20.00 8.39
CA PRO A 201 -14.88 20.15 7.02
C PRO A 201 -16.10 20.33 6.11
N PRO A 202 -16.00 21.09 4.99
CA PRO A 202 -17.06 21.16 4.02
C PRO A 202 -17.42 19.74 3.56
N ALA A 203 -18.70 19.52 3.25
CA ALA A 203 -19.29 18.20 2.96
C ALA A 203 -18.55 17.37 1.88
N SER A 204 -17.58 17.93 1.19
CA SER A 204 -16.70 17.28 0.22
C SER A 204 -15.55 16.47 0.82
N PHE A 205 -15.22 16.63 2.12
CA PHE A 205 -14.09 15.95 2.79
C PHE A 205 -14.49 14.78 3.71
N LEU A 206 -15.76 14.61 4.03
CA LEU A 206 -16.28 13.59 4.94
C LEU A 206 -16.22 12.13 4.44
N PRO A 207 -16.17 11.81 3.14
CA PRO A 207 -16.09 10.42 2.68
C PRO A 207 -14.72 9.75 2.92
N ILE A 208 -13.69 10.52 3.29
CA ILE A 208 -12.30 10.03 3.32
C ILE A 208 -11.96 9.27 4.60
N LEU A 209 -12.58 9.61 5.73
CA LEU A 209 -12.24 9.02 7.04
C LEU A 209 -13.20 7.94 7.52
N PHE A 210 -14.48 8.01 7.19
CA PHE A 210 -15.48 7.02 7.58
C PHE A 210 -16.54 6.91 6.49
N PRO A 211 -16.44 5.93 5.58
CA PRO A 211 -17.55 5.68 4.64
C PRO A 211 -18.79 5.29 5.45
N PRO A 212 -19.98 5.85 5.13
CA PRO A 212 -21.22 5.40 5.76
C PRO A 212 -21.39 3.90 5.46
N GLU A 213 -21.86 3.14 6.46
CA GLU A 213 -22.23 1.73 6.28
C GLU A 213 -23.23 1.62 5.12
N ARG A 214 -22.77 1.27 3.94
CA ARG A 214 -23.64 0.91 2.83
C ARG A 214 -24.03 -0.55 2.96
N LYS A 215 -25.23 -0.77 3.45
CA LYS A 215 -25.97 -1.99 3.14
C LYS A 215 -26.31 -1.95 1.63
N SER A 216 -25.47 -2.52 0.80
CA SER A 216 -25.85 -2.99 -0.53
C SER A 216 -24.72 -3.81 -1.16
N ALA A 217 -25.09 -4.89 -1.80
CA ALA A 217 -24.24 -5.83 -2.51
C ALA A 217 -23.39 -5.09 -3.58
N VAL A 218 -22.11 -4.91 -3.28
CA VAL A 218 -21.11 -4.46 -4.24
C VAL A 218 -20.20 -5.67 -4.48
N PRO A 219 -19.96 -6.07 -5.73
CA PRO A 219 -19.04 -7.16 -6.04
C PRO A 219 -17.65 -6.87 -5.48
N PRO A 220 -16.83 -7.89 -5.16
CA PRO A 220 -15.55 -7.71 -4.50
C PRO A 220 -14.68 -6.75 -5.30
N ARG A 221 -14.36 -5.62 -4.70
CA ARG A 221 -13.49 -4.59 -5.30
C ARG A 221 -12.09 -5.19 -5.46
N ARG A 222 -11.67 -5.37 -6.70
CA ARG A 222 -10.25 -5.63 -7.03
C ARG A 222 -9.49 -4.36 -6.67
N GLY A 223 -8.87 -4.33 -5.48
CA GLY A 223 -8.12 -3.17 -5.00
C GLY A 223 -6.75 -3.10 -5.64
N ILE A 224 -6.42 -1.97 -6.25
CA ILE A 224 -5.04 -1.58 -6.55
C ILE A 224 -4.50 -0.98 -5.25
N ARG A 225 -3.41 -1.54 -4.73
CA ARG A 225 -2.74 -1.01 -3.54
C ARG A 225 -1.53 -0.22 -3.98
N PHE A 226 -1.47 1.03 -3.54
CA PHE A 226 -0.25 1.83 -3.55
C PHE A 226 0.31 1.83 -2.13
N ALA A 227 1.59 1.45 -1.96
CA ALA A 227 2.32 1.62 -0.71
C ALA A 227 3.11 2.95 -0.81
N LEU A 228 2.88 3.87 0.13
CA LEU A 228 3.63 5.10 0.32
C LEU A 228 4.54 4.96 1.53
#